data_676f1755252ce0775e3e4bb6ef8c8194
#
_entry.id   676f1755252ce0775e3e4bb6ef8c8194
#
_cell.length_a   1.000
_cell.length_b   1.000
_cell.length_c   1.000
_cell.angle_alpha   90.00
_cell.angle_beta   90.00
_cell.angle_gamma   90.00
#
_symmetry.space_group_name_H-M   'P 1'
#
loop_
_entity.id
_entity.type
_entity.pdbx_description
1 polymer ?
#
loop_
_entity_poly.entity_id
_entity_poly.type
_entity_poly.pdbx_seq_one_letter_code
_entity_poly.pdbx_strand_id
1 'polypeptide(L)'
;WASEKKVAIIFPDTSPRGEGVPNDESFDLGQGAGFYVDSTQNPWRKNFQMWSYIVDELPQLIFGEFSLDQEKQSIMGHSMGGLGALNIAIRNPEIYKTVSAFAPISNPTSGVWGKKQFEQYLGSDKSNWEKYDPSVLLNEYGYKGKILIDQGTKDDFLDKLMPGSLERILNKRKNGDHFR
;
A
#
# COMPACT_ATOMS: atom_id res chain seq x y z
N TRP A 1 -7.99 19.87 -12.49
CA TRP A 1 -7.26 18.81 -13.20
C TRP A 1 -8.08 17.52 -13.33
N ALA A 2 -8.57 16.94 -12.25
CA ALA A 2 -9.32 15.68 -12.28
C ALA A 2 -10.57 15.77 -13.18
N SER A 3 -11.35 16.86 -13.05
CA SER A 3 -12.51 17.12 -13.89
C SER A 3 -12.16 17.21 -15.39
N GLU A 4 -11.08 17.91 -15.74
CA GLU A 4 -10.59 18.02 -17.13
C GLU A 4 -10.19 16.65 -17.71
N LYS A 5 -9.66 15.77 -16.86
CA LYS A 5 -9.25 14.41 -17.24
C LYS A 5 -10.38 13.39 -17.11
N LYS A 6 -11.55 13.81 -16.62
CA LYS A 6 -12.71 12.96 -16.35
C LYS A 6 -12.35 11.79 -15.43
N VAL A 7 -11.62 12.08 -14.35
CA VAL A 7 -11.18 11.11 -13.35
C VAL A 7 -11.78 11.49 -12.00
N ALA A 8 -12.37 10.54 -11.30
CA ALA A 8 -12.69 10.66 -9.87
C ALA A 8 -11.46 10.30 -9.05
N ILE A 9 -11.21 11.03 -7.97
CA ILE A 9 -10.12 10.75 -7.04
C ILE A 9 -10.71 10.61 -5.64
N ILE A 10 -10.40 9.51 -4.99
CA ILE A 10 -10.84 9.19 -3.64
C ILE A 10 -9.62 9.24 -2.71
N PHE A 11 -9.75 9.96 -1.60
CA PHE A 11 -8.73 10.10 -0.57
C PHE A 11 -9.25 9.48 0.74
N PRO A 12 -9.06 8.18 0.96
CA PRO A 12 -9.44 7.56 2.22
C PRO A 12 -8.49 7.98 3.34
N ASP A 13 -8.93 7.86 4.60
CA ASP A 13 -8.03 8.00 5.73
C ASP A 13 -6.99 6.87 5.74
N THR A 14 -5.89 7.09 6.44
CA THR A 14 -4.73 6.21 6.51
C THR A 14 -4.82 5.17 7.63
N SER A 15 -5.84 5.28 8.47
CA SER A 15 -6.17 4.33 9.54
C SER A 15 -7.59 4.55 10.04
N PRO A 16 -8.16 3.61 10.78
CA PRO A 16 -9.29 3.90 11.64
C PRO A 16 -8.90 4.95 12.69
N ARG A 17 -9.87 5.79 13.09
CA ARG A 17 -9.69 6.87 14.09
C ARG A 17 -10.91 6.98 14.99
N GLY A 18 -10.74 7.64 16.12
CA GLY A 18 -11.82 8.01 17.01
C GLY A 18 -11.78 7.36 18.38
N GLU A 19 -12.81 7.60 19.15
CA GLU A 19 -12.94 7.07 20.52
C GLU A 19 -13.02 5.54 20.51
N GLY A 20 -12.27 4.89 21.40
CA GLY A 20 -12.21 3.43 21.49
C GLY A 20 -11.35 2.74 20.42
N VAL A 21 -10.77 3.49 19.47
CA VAL A 21 -9.78 2.95 18.52
C VAL A 21 -8.40 2.98 19.19
N PRO A 22 -7.68 1.85 19.22
CA PRO A 22 -6.34 1.81 19.80
C PRO A 22 -5.40 2.81 19.13
N ASN A 23 -4.45 3.34 19.91
CA ASN A 23 -3.42 4.24 19.42
C ASN A 23 -2.07 3.91 20.09
N ASP A 24 -1.01 4.48 19.55
CA ASP A 24 0.36 4.40 20.08
C ASP A 24 0.96 5.81 20.13
N GLU A 25 1.95 6.02 20.98
CA GLU A 25 2.67 7.31 21.08
C GLU A 25 3.60 7.55 19.88
N SER A 26 4.01 6.48 19.20
CA SER A 26 4.84 6.57 18.00
C SER A 26 4.02 7.04 16.81
N PHE A 27 4.51 7.99 16.04
CA PHE A 27 3.84 8.49 14.84
C PHE A 27 3.63 7.42 13.75
N ASP A 28 4.38 6.33 13.81
CA ASP A 28 4.42 5.26 12.82
C ASP A 28 3.69 3.98 13.25
N LEU A 29 2.83 4.07 14.29
CA LEU A 29 1.98 2.98 14.74
C LEU A 29 0.63 3.53 15.26
N GLY A 30 -0.46 2.79 15.11
CA GLY A 30 -1.78 3.22 15.58
C GLY A 30 -2.47 4.23 14.66
N GLN A 31 -3.18 5.20 15.24
CA GLN A 31 -4.01 6.14 14.47
C GLN A 31 -3.14 7.00 13.54
N GLY A 32 -3.41 6.92 12.24
CA GLY A 32 -2.63 7.51 11.16
C GLY A 32 -1.69 6.54 10.45
N ALA A 33 -1.41 5.37 11.01
CA ALA A 33 -0.39 4.44 10.53
C ALA A 33 -0.92 2.99 10.38
N GLY A 34 -1.98 2.80 9.60
CA GLY A 34 -2.65 1.50 9.42
C GLY A 34 -1.91 0.51 8.51
N PHE A 35 -0.87 0.95 7.80
CA PHE A 35 -0.01 0.14 6.93
C PHE A 35 -0.73 -0.72 5.88
N TYR A 36 -2.02 -0.48 5.68
CA TYR A 36 -2.87 -1.18 4.71
C TYR A 36 -2.84 -2.71 4.85
N VAL A 37 -2.83 -3.17 6.09
CA VAL A 37 -2.94 -4.58 6.49
C VAL A 37 -4.24 -4.83 7.24
N ASP A 38 -4.68 -6.08 7.27
CA ASP A 38 -5.70 -6.53 8.22
C ASP A 38 -4.99 -7.11 9.44
N SER A 39 -5.08 -6.40 10.55
CA SER A 39 -4.41 -6.78 11.79
C SER A 39 -5.02 -8.04 12.38
N THR A 40 -4.14 -8.93 12.85
CA THR A 40 -4.52 -10.17 13.55
C THR A 40 -4.24 -10.10 15.06
N GLN A 41 -3.51 -9.07 15.50
CA GLN A 41 -3.05 -8.94 16.87
C GLN A 41 -3.87 -7.95 17.70
N ASN A 42 -4.06 -8.24 18.98
CA ASN A 42 -4.60 -7.27 19.92
C ASN A 42 -3.56 -6.18 20.24
N PRO A 43 -3.99 -4.93 20.48
CA PRO A 43 -5.38 -4.46 20.48
C PRO A 43 -5.92 -4.08 19.09
N TRP A 44 -5.13 -4.19 18.04
CA TRP A 44 -5.37 -3.66 16.70
C TRP A 44 -6.45 -4.39 15.91
N ARG A 45 -6.55 -5.72 16.04
CA ARG A 45 -7.37 -6.60 15.18
C ARG A 45 -8.84 -6.20 15.04
N LYS A 46 -9.38 -5.50 16.03
CA LYS A 46 -10.79 -5.09 16.01
C LYS A 46 -11.07 -3.99 15.01
N ASN A 47 -10.14 -3.06 14.85
CA ASN A 47 -10.36 -1.82 14.11
C ASN A 47 -9.44 -1.69 12.89
N PHE A 48 -8.19 -2.17 12.99
CA PHE A 48 -7.19 -1.99 11.94
C PHE A 48 -7.32 -3.07 10.86
N GLN A 49 -8.35 -2.92 10.02
CA GLN A 49 -8.67 -3.79 8.89
C GLN A 49 -8.55 -2.99 7.58
N MET A 50 -7.39 -2.35 7.40
CA MET A 50 -7.19 -1.37 6.31
C MET A 50 -7.12 -2.01 4.93
N TRP A 51 -6.68 -3.28 4.84
CA TRP A 51 -6.73 -4.01 3.58
C TRP A 51 -8.18 -4.19 3.13
N SER A 52 -9.00 -4.83 3.96
CA SER A 52 -10.43 -5.07 3.67
C SER A 52 -11.19 -3.76 3.44
N TYR A 53 -10.88 -2.72 4.19
CA TYR A 53 -11.49 -1.41 3.98
C TYR A 53 -11.24 -0.88 2.56
N ILE A 54 -9.99 -0.89 2.07
CA ILE A 54 -9.67 -0.34 0.75
C ILE A 54 -10.13 -1.26 -0.39
N VAL A 55 -10.07 -2.58 -0.20
CA VAL A 55 -10.35 -3.54 -1.29
C VAL A 55 -11.83 -3.87 -1.38
N ASP A 56 -12.53 -3.91 -0.26
CA ASP A 56 -13.92 -4.38 -0.21
C ASP A 56 -14.92 -3.26 0.13
N GLU A 57 -14.76 -2.59 1.29
CA GLU A 57 -15.78 -1.67 1.81
C GLU A 57 -15.85 -0.37 1.01
N LEU A 58 -14.71 0.26 0.80
CA LEU A 58 -14.63 1.56 0.11
C LEU A 58 -15.14 1.48 -1.34
N PRO A 59 -14.77 0.48 -2.17
CA PRO A 59 -15.34 0.34 -3.50
C PRO A 59 -16.85 0.14 -3.51
N GLN A 60 -17.39 -0.66 -2.61
CA GLN A 60 -18.84 -0.88 -2.51
C GLN A 60 -19.58 0.43 -2.25
N LEU A 61 -19.08 1.24 -1.32
CA LEU A 61 -19.64 2.55 -0.99
C LEU A 61 -19.56 3.50 -2.20
N ILE A 62 -18.37 3.63 -2.79
CA ILE A 62 -18.14 4.59 -3.89
C ILE A 62 -18.94 4.24 -5.14
N PHE A 63 -18.94 2.98 -5.56
CA PHE A 63 -19.68 2.55 -6.73
C PHE A 63 -21.20 2.46 -6.48
N GLY A 64 -21.62 2.36 -5.22
CA GLY A 64 -23.03 2.46 -4.85
C GLY A 64 -23.58 3.88 -4.93
N GLU A 65 -22.73 4.90 -4.67
CA GLU A 65 -23.15 6.31 -4.64
C GLU A 65 -22.83 7.06 -5.94
N PHE A 66 -21.81 6.66 -6.69
CA PHE A 66 -21.31 7.39 -7.86
C PHE A 66 -21.31 6.52 -9.10
N SER A 67 -21.81 7.04 -10.21
CA SER A 67 -21.77 6.39 -11.54
C SER A 67 -20.35 6.44 -12.11
N LEU A 68 -19.48 5.55 -11.66
CA LEU A 68 -18.09 5.42 -12.10
C LEU A 68 -17.88 4.09 -12.84
N ASP A 69 -16.91 4.07 -13.74
CA ASP A 69 -16.52 2.88 -14.50
C ASP A 69 -15.66 1.96 -13.64
N GLN A 70 -16.24 0.85 -13.19
CA GLN A 70 -15.57 -0.13 -12.32
C GLN A 70 -14.41 -0.87 -13.00
N GLU A 71 -14.37 -0.89 -14.34
CA GLU A 71 -13.30 -1.53 -15.09
C GLU A 71 -12.04 -0.64 -15.24
N LYS A 72 -12.14 0.64 -14.85
CA LYS A 72 -11.07 1.65 -15.02
C LYS A 72 -10.55 2.16 -13.69
N GLN A 73 -10.00 1.26 -12.89
CA GLN A 73 -9.43 1.61 -11.60
C GLN A 73 -7.90 1.66 -11.65
N SER A 74 -7.36 2.64 -10.93
CA SER A 74 -5.93 2.79 -10.66
C SER A 74 -5.76 3.13 -9.19
N ILE A 75 -4.60 2.80 -8.63
CA ILE A 75 -4.30 3.10 -7.23
C ILE A 75 -2.97 3.85 -7.14
N MET A 76 -2.90 4.79 -6.20
CA MET A 76 -1.66 5.52 -5.95
C MET A 76 -1.47 5.79 -4.45
N GLY A 77 -0.23 6.01 -4.05
CA GLY A 77 0.06 6.37 -2.68
C GLY A 77 1.50 6.84 -2.47
N HIS A 78 1.71 7.52 -1.34
CA HIS A 78 3.01 8.02 -0.91
C HIS A 78 3.47 7.28 0.34
N SER A 79 4.76 6.94 0.44
CA SER A 79 5.40 6.32 1.61
C SER A 79 4.69 5.01 2.04
N MET A 80 4.08 4.99 3.22
CA MET A 80 3.19 3.92 3.69
C MET A 80 2.03 3.68 2.71
N GLY A 81 1.45 4.74 2.13
CA GLY A 81 0.41 4.62 1.10
C GLY A 81 0.95 4.03 -0.21
N GLY A 82 2.22 4.27 -0.55
CA GLY A 82 2.91 3.65 -1.67
C GLY A 82 3.10 2.14 -1.48
N LEU A 83 3.45 1.72 -0.27
CA LEU A 83 3.44 0.31 0.15
C LEU A 83 2.06 -0.32 -0.07
N GLY A 84 1.01 0.32 0.46
CA GLY A 84 -0.36 -0.14 0.33
C GLY A 84 -0.81 -0.25 -1.12
N ALA A 85 -0.56 0.80 -1.92
CA ALA A 85 -0.91 0.84 -3.33
C ALA A 85 -0.27 -0.31 -4.13
N LEU A 86 1.02 -0.56 -3.94
CA LEU A 86 1.73 -1.65 -4.60
C LEU A 86 1.17 -3.02 -4.20
N ASN A 87 1.02 -3.27 -2.89
CA ASN A 87 0.50 -4.55 -2.40
C ASN A 87 -0.90 -4.83 -2.92
N ILE A 88 -1.79 -3.82 -2.86
CA ILE A 88 -3.17 -3.95 -3.31
C ILE A 88 -3.23 -4.20 -4.81
N ALA A 89 -2.47 -3.45 -5.63
CA ALA A 89 -2.46 -3.64 -7.07
C ALA A 89 -1.91 -5.01 -7.49
N ILE A 90 -0.79 -5.44 -6.91
CA ILE A 90 -0.16 -6.73 -7.25
C ILE A 90 -1.09 -7.90 -6.91
N ARG A 91 -1.82 -7.82 -5.81
CA ARG A 91 -2.73 -8.88 -5.37
C ARG A 91 -4.12 -8.84 -6.04
N ASN A 92 -4.48 -7.70 -6.67
CA ASN A 92 -5.76 -7.54 -7.38
C ASN A 92 -5.51 -7.01 -8.82
N PRO A 93 -4.74 -7.73 -9.65
CA PRO A 93 -4.32 -7.25 -10.97
C PRO A 93 -5.48 -7.17 -11.98
N GLU A 94 -6.59 -7.85 -11.70
CA GLU A 94 -7.81 -7.77 -12.50
C GLU A 94 -8.56 -6.45 -12.25
N ILE A 95 -8.43 -5.86 -11.07
CA ILE A 95 -9.08 -4.60 -10.68
C ILE A 95 -8.21 -3.42 -11.08
N TYR A 96 -6.98 -3.36 -10.57
CA TYR A 96 -6.08 -2.22 -10.76
C TYR A 96 -5.17 -2.44 -11.96
N LYS A 97 -5.33 -1.61 -12.99
CA LYS A 97 -4.55 -1.70 -14.25
C LYS A 97 -3.23 -0.94 -14.19
N THR A 98 -3.13 0.03 -13.31
CA THR A 98 -1.90 0.79 -13.07
C THR A 98 -1.75 1.11 -11.59
N VAL A 99 -0.50 1.22 -11.15
CA VAL A 99 -0.16 1.67 -9.81
C VAL A 99 0.93 2.73 -9.86
N SER A 100 0.79 3.77 -9.04
CA SER A 100 1.81 4.81 -8.85
C SER A 100 2.19 4.88 -7.38
N ALA A 101 3.47 4.69 -7.08
CA ALA A 101 3.99 4.72 -5.73
C ALA A 101 5.09 5.78 -5.60
N PHE A 102 4.87 6.73 -4.70
CA PHE A 102 5.79 7.84 -4.44
C PHE A 102 6.54 7.55 -3.15
N ALA A 103 7.86 7.48 -3.21
CA ALA A 103 8.73 7.15 -2.09
C ALA A 103 8.21 5.95 -1.24
N PRO A 104 7.85 4.81 -1.86
CA PRO A 104 7.20 3.72 -1.14
C PRO A 104 8.13 3.01 -0.16
N ILE A 105 7.56 2.48 0.93
CA ILE A 105 8.25 1.46 1.73
C ILE A 105 8.33 0.18 0.88
N SER A 106 9.54 -0.14 0.40
CA SER A 106 9.71 -1.09 -0.71
C SER A 106 9.90 -2.54 -0.27
N ASN A 107 10.48 -2.76 0.92
CA ASN A 107 10.75 -4.11 1.45
C ASN A 107 10.57 -4.13 2.98
N PRO A 108 9.33 -4.08 3.46
CA PRO A 108 9.04 -4.00 4.89
C PRO A 108 9.49 -5.25 5.66
N THR A 109 9.51 -6.43 5.08
CA THR A 109 9.96 -7.65 5.77
C THR A 109 11.44 -7.60 6.16
N SER A 110 12.25 -6.83 5.44
CA SER A 110 13.68 -6.60 5.72
C SER A 110 13.93 -5.25 6.41
N GLY A 111 13.05 -4.27 6.21
CA GLY A 111 13.17 -2.91 6.72
C GLY A 111 12.84 -2.77 8.20
N VAL A 112 13.41 -1.74 8.84
CA VAL A 112 13.20 -1.46 10.28
C VAL A 112 11.74 -1.12 10.58
N TRP A 113 11.16 -0.25 9.77
CA TRP A 113 9.76 0.16 9.93
C TRP A 113 8.80 -1.00 9.73
N GLY A 114 8.95 -1.74 8.62
CA GLY A 114 8.08 -2.85 8.36
C GLY A 114 8.13 -3.90 9.47
N LYS A 115 9.32 -4.24 9.96
CA LYS A 115 9.46 -5.19 11.08
C LYS A 115 8.69 -4.73 12.31
N LYS A 116 8.82 -3.47 12.71
CA LYS A 116 8.11 -2.92 13.86
C LYS A 116 6.59 -3.03 13.69
N GLN A 117 6.06 -2.50 12.58
CA GLN A 117 4.61 -2.44 12.36
C GLN A 117 4.02 -3.83 12.09
N PHE A 118 4.68 -4.65 11.28
CA PHE A 118 4.15 -5.98 10.97
C PHE A 118 4.17 -6.92 12.17
N GLU A 119 5.17 -6.81 13.04
CA GLU A 119 5.15 -7.55 14.31
C GLU A 119 3.96 -7.15 15.18
N GLN A 120 3.68 -5.86 15.29
CA GLN A 120 2.55 -5.35 16.07
C GLN A 120 1.20 -5.70 15.45
N TYR A 121 1.04 -5.60 14.13
CA TYR A 121 -0.24 -5.85 13.47
C TYR A 121 -0.48 -7.31 13.11
N LEU A 122 0.56 -8.04 12.72
CA LEU A 122 0.45 -9.38 12.13
C LEU A 122 1.08 -10.49 13.00
N GLY A 123 1.78 -10.11 14.08
CA GLY A 123 2.50 -11.04 14.95
C GLY A 123 3.88 -11.41 14.42
N SER A 124 4.59 -12.28 15.14
CA SER A 124 5.99 -12.63 14.88
C SER A 124 6.20 -13.61 13.72
N ASP A 125 5.15 -14.24 13.24
CA ASP A 125 5.24 -15.15 12.08
C ASP A 125 5.44 -14.37 10.79
N LYS A 126 6.67 -14.40 10.27
CA LYS A 126 7.08 -13.68 9.08
C LYS A 126 6.37 -14.13 7.80
N SER A 127 5.85 -15.33 7.74
CA SER A 127 5.06 -15.78 6.60
C SER A 127 3.79 -14.93 6.41
N ASN A 128 3.27 -14.35 7.49
CA ASN A 128 2.17 -13.39 7.44
C ASN A 128 2.57 -12.02 6.90
N TRP A 129 3.86 -11.67 6.89
CA TRP A 129 4.37 -10.38 6.42
C TRP A 129 4.59 -10.35 4.91
N GLU A 130 5.00 -11.48 4.33
CA GLU A 130 5.36 -11.60 2.90
C GLU A 130 4.21 -11.21 1.99
N LYS A 131 2.98 -11.50 2.37
CA LYS A 131 1.77 -11.11 1.63
C LYS A 131 1.48 -9.60 1.62
N TYR A 132 2.25 -8.82 2.39
CA TYR A 132 2.19 -7.37 2.44
C TYR A 132 3.54 -6.72 2.10
N ASP A 133 4.44 -7.46 1.46
CA ASP A 133 5.73 -6.95 1.00
C ASP A 133 5.76 -6.85 -0.53
N PRO A 134 5.79 -5.64 -1.11
CA PRO A 134 5.70 -5.47 -2.56
C PRO A 134 6.90 -6.05 -3.31
N SER A 135 8.09 -6.09 -2.68
CA SER A 135 9.26 -6.71 -3.30
C SER A 135 9.13 -8.22 -3.37
N VAL A 136 8.60 -8.84 -2.34
CA VAL A 136 8.32 -10.29 -2.32
C VAL A 136 7.24 -10.61 -3.32
N LEU A 137 6.09 -9.94 -3.24
CA LEU A 137 4.94 -10.16 -4.11
C LEU A 137 5.29 -9.97 -5.59
N LEU A 138 5.99 -8.90 -5.92
CA LEU A 138 6.35 -8.60 -7.31
C LEU A 138 7.36 -9.61 -7.88
N ASN A 139 8.28 -10.09 -7.06
CA ASN A 139 9.24 -11.12 -7.46
C ASN A 139 8.59 -12.49 -7.64
N GLU A 140 7.62 -12.84 -6.81
CA GLU A 140 6.97 -14.14 -6.82
C GLU A 140 5.84 -14.24 -7.86
N TYR A 141 4.95 -13.27 -7.88
CA TYR A 141 3.73 -13.30 -8.71
C TYR A 141 3.83 -12.41 -9.94
N GLY A 142 4.71 -11.42 -9.93
CA GLY A 142 4.74 -10.39 -10.96
C GLY A 142 3.51 -9.48 -10.89
N TYR A 143 3.33 -8.65 -11.92
CA TYR A 143 2.16 -7.80 -12.08
C TYR A 143 1.98 -7.45 -13.56
N LYS A 144 0.79 -7.66 -14.11
CA LYS A 144 0.53 -7.43 -15.55
C LYS A 144 0.31 -5.96 -15.89
N GLY A 145 -0.12 -5.17 -14.90
CA GLY A 145 -0.33 -3.73 -15.05
C GLY A 145 0.98 -2.95 -15.12
N LYS A 146 0.87 -1.64 -15.29
CA LYS A 146 2.03 -0.73 -15.30
C LYS A 146 2.31 -0.19 -13.92
N ILE A 147 3.58 -0.10 -13.58
CA ILE A 147 4.07 0.45 -12.31
C ILE A 147 4.84 1.73 -12.60
N LEU A 148 4.50 2.80 -11.86
CA LEU A 148 5.34 3.99 -11.71
C LEU A 148 5.83 4.04 -10.27
N ILE A 149 7.14 4.13 -10.09
CA ILE A 149 7.76 4.48 -8.81
C ILE A 149 8.54 5.77 -9.00
N ASP A 150 8.32 6.71 -8.09
CA ASP A 150 9.01 8.00 -8.07
C ASP A 150 9.69 8.16 -6.70
N GLN A 151 11.03 8.28 -6.68
CA GLN A 151 11.82 8.29 -5.45
C GLN A 151 12.82 9.44 -5.46
N GLY A 152 12.69 10.34 -4.50
CA GLY A 152 13.66 11.42 -4.32
C GLY A 152 15.02 10.90 -3.89
N THR A 153 16.07 11.29 -4.60
CA THR A 153 17.46 10.88 -4.29
C THR A 153 18.03 11.52 -3.03
N LYS A 154 17.38 12.55 -2.49
CA LYS A 154 17.72 13.26 -1.26
C LYS A 154 16.65 13.09 -0.18
N ASP A 155 15.92 12.00 -0.22
CA ASP A 155 14.91 11.65 0.79
C ASP A 155 15.61 11.28 2.10
N ASP A 156 15.23 11.93 3.19
CA ASP A 156 15.79 11.68 4.53
C ASP A 156 15.55 10.25 5.04
N PHE A 157 14.58 9.56 4.45
CA PHE A 157 14.21 8.19 4.80
C PHE A 157 14.67 7.13 3.79
N LEU A 158 15.54 7.51 2.84
CA LEU A 158 15.94 6.65 1.72
C LEU A 158 16.37 5.25 2.18
N ASP A 159 17.21 5.17 3.21
CA ASP A 159 17.69 3.90 3.76
C ASP A 159 16.56 3.04 4.35
N LYS A 160 15.55 3.67 4.95
CA LYS A 160 14.41 2.97 5.56
C LYS A 160 13.37 2.55 4.52
N LEU A 161 13.23 3.30 3.43
CA LEU A 161 12.32 3.01 2.31
C LEU A 161 12.84 1.87 1.43
N MET A 162 14.15 1.67 1.36
CA MET A 162 14.82 0.59 0.63
C MET A 162 14.45 0.51 -0.87
N PRO A 163 14.46 1.62 -1.63
CA PRO A 163 13.96 1.66 -3.02
C PRO A 163 14.69 0.71 -3.96
N GLY A 164 15.98 0.45 -3.73
CA GLY A 164 16.77 -0.49 -4.52
C GLY A 164 16.24 -1.93 -4.54
N SER A 165 15.34 -2.29 -3.63
CA SER A 165 14.68 -3.60 -3.64
C SER A 165 13.71 -3.72 -4.82
N LEU A 166 12.87 -2.70 -5.03
CA LEU A 166 11.94 -2.65 -6.17
C LEU A 166 12.65 -2.31 -7.48
N GLU A 167 13.61 -1.38 -7.47
CA GLU A 167 14.38 -1.01 -8.65
C GLU A 167 15.01 -2.22 -9.34
N ARG A 168 15.68 -3.09 -8.59
CA ARG A 168 16.28 -4.32 -9.12
C ARG A 168 15.28 -5.25 -9.79
N ILE A 169 14.06 -5.34 -9.27
CA ILE A 169 13.00 -6.18 -9.80
C ILE A 169 12.43 -5.55 -11.09
N LEU A 170 12.13 -4.25 -11.04
CA LEU A 170 11.53 -3.52 -12.18
C LEU A 170 12.47 -3.47 -13.38
N ASN A 171 13.78 -3.30 -13.17
CA ASN A 171 14.77 -3.30 -14.23
C ASN A 171 14.85 -4.62 -15.03
N LYS A 172 14.36 -5.72 -14.45
CA LYS A 172 14.26 -7.02 -15.14
C LYS A 172 12.96 -7.20 -15.91
N ARG A 173 11.95 -6.37 -15.61
CA ARG A 173 10.64 -6.43 -16.25
C ARG A 173 10.66 -5.65 -17.58
N LYS A 174 9.87 -6.13 -18.54
CA LYS A 174 9.75 -5.52 -19.88
C LYS A 174 8.35 -4.92 -20.11
N ASN A 175 7.64 -4.53 -19.05
CA ASN A 175 6.25 -4.08 -19.14
C ASN A 175 6.07 -2.58 -19.36
N GLY A 176 7.14 -1.81 -19.54
CA GLY A 176 7.10 -0.35 -19.61
C GLY A 176 6.87 0.27 -18.23
N ASP A 177 7.38 -0.39 -17.18
CA ASP A 177 7.44 0.16 -15.83
C ASP A 177 8.47 1.30 -15.75
N HIS A 178 8.22 2.26 -14.89
CA HIS A 178 9.09 3.40 -14.68
C HIS A 178 9.50 3.51 -13.22
N PHE A 179 10.81 3.47 -12.98
CA PHE A 179 11.44 3.86 -11.72
C PHE A 179 12.26 5.13 -11.99
N ARG A 180 12.02 6.22 -11.24
CA ARG A 180 12.72 7.49 -11.37
C ARG A 180 12.92 8.17 -10.01
#